data_35d987bb78460bb0aff6fc23e41e03b3
#
_entry.id   35d987bb78460bb0aff6fc23e41e03b3
#
_cell.length_a   1.000
_cell.length_b   1.000
_cell.length_c   1.000
_cell.angle_alpha   90.00
_cell.angle_beta   90.00
_cell.angle_gamma   90.00
#
_symmetry.space_group_name_H-M   'P 1'
#
loop_
_entity.id
_entity.type
_entity.pdbx_description
1 polymer ?
#
loop_
_entity_poly.entity_id
_entity_poly.type
_entity_poly.pdbx_seq_one_letter_code
_entity_poly.pdbx_strand_id
1 'polypeptide(L)'
;MIVIGIVGSICFNNLPETNQAILNEGTRAIEFAITLASVMALWMGIMNIAKDSGLIDKIAKKMNPVMKKLFPSVPQNHKAMSYMVMNMVLNMLGAGNGATAFGLKAMKELQTLNKNKKKASPDMIMFLVINI
;
A
#
# COMPACT_ATOMS: atom_id res chain seq x y z
N MET A 1 -26.06 2.17 6.27
CA MET A 1 -25.97 2.92 7.54
C MET A 1 -26.49 4.36 7.41
N ILE A 2 -25.99 5.18 6.49
CA ILE A 2 -26.42 6.59 6.32
C ILE A 2 -27.95 6.73 6.10
N VAL A 3 -28.51 5.95 5.17
CA VAL A 3 -29.95 5.97 4.88
C VAL A 3 -30.79 5.59 6.12
N ILE A 4 -30.36 4.57 6.86
CA ILE A 4 -31.04 4.17 8.10
C ILE A 4 -31.00 5.28 9.15
N GLY A 5 -29.87 5.99 9.26
CA GLY A 5 -29.73 7.13 10.16
C GLY A 5 -30.67 8.29 9.80
N ILE A 6 -30.78 8.61 8.51
CA ILE A 6 -31.68 9.67 8.04
C ILE A 6 -33.16 9.30 8.28
N VAL A 7 -33.55 8.08 7.93
CA VAL A 7 -34.92 7.60 8.17
C VAL A 7 -35.25 7.60 9.67
N GLY A 8 -34.31 7.13 10.51
CA GLY A 8 -34.47 7.18 11.97
C GLY A 8 -34.62 8.60 12.48
N SER A 9 -33.85 9.55 11.99
CA SER A 9 -33.92 10.94 12.43
C SER A 9 -35.29 11.62 12.07
N ILE A 10 -35.87 11.20 10.96
CA ILE A 10 -37.22 11.65 10.59
C ILE A 10 -38.26 11.01 11.52
N CYS A 11 -38.15 9.71 11.79
CA CYS A 11 -39.11 9.02 12.64
C CYS A 11 -39.08 9.51 14.11
N PHE A 12 -37.91 9.91 14.61
CA PHE A 12 -37.71 10.39 15.98
C PHE A 12 -37.73 11.93 16.09
N ASN A 13 -38.06 12.62 15.04
CA ASN A 13 -38.14 14.10 14.98
C ASN A 13 -36.84 14.79 15.40
N ASN A 14 -35.68 14.21 15.07
CA ASN A 14 -34.36 14.66 15.46
C ASN A 14 -33.52 15.23 14.30
N LEU A 15 -34.19 15.87 13.34
CA LEU A 15 -33.59 16.43 12.13
C LEU A 15 -32.52 17.51 12.40
N PRO A 16 -32.71 18.45 13.38
CA PRO A 16 -31.71 19.49 13.63
C PRO A 16 -30.37 18.89 14.13
N GLU A 17 -30.42 17.94 15.02
CA GLU A 17 -29.23 17.28 15.57
C GLU A 17 -28.53 16.45 14.49
N THR A 18 -29.29 15.76 13.63
CA THR A 18 -28.74 15.00 12.52
C THR A 18 -28.04 15.91 11.51
N ASN A 19 -28.62 17.07 11.21
CA ASN A 19 -28.01 18.04 10.31
C ASN A 19 -26.70 18.58 10.90
N GLN A 20 -26.69 18.90 12.18
CA GLN A 20 -25.48 19.36 12.88
C GLN A 20 -24.40 18.27 12.95
N ALA A 21 -24.79 17.02 13.16
CA ALA A 21 -23.88 15.87 13.10
C ALA A 21 -23.24 15.71 11.71
N ILE A 22 -24.04 15.82 10.65
CA ILE A 22 -23.52 15.74 9.27
C ILE A 22 -22.48 16.84 8.98
N LEU A 23 -22.76 18.08 9.40
CA LEU A 23 -21.83 19.20 9.22
C LEU A 23 -20.54 19.00 10.03
N ASN A 24 -20.64 18.55 11.26
CA ASN A 24 -19.48 18.26 12.11
C ASN A 24 -18.64 17.12 11.56
N GLU A 25 -19.26 16.04 11.09
CA GLU A 25 -18.55 14.92 10.48
C GLU A 25 -17.89 15.30 9.14
N GLY A 26 -18.50 16.22 8.38
CA GLY A 26 -17.88 16.82 7.20
C GLY A 26 -16.56 17.54 7.53
N THR A 27 -16.56 18.36 8.57
CA THR A 27 -15.36 19.04 9.06
C THR A 27 -14.29 18.05 9.53
N ARG A 28 -14.67 17.05 10.34
CA ARG A 28 -13.77 15.98 10.79
C ARG A 28 -13.17 15.19 9.63
N ALA A 29 -13.94 14.91 8.58
CA ALA A 29 -13.44 14.22 7.39
C ALA A 29 -12.35 15.03 6.68
N ILE A 30 -12.50 16.35 6.60
CA ILE A 30 -11.48 17.25 6.01
C ILE A 30 -10.23 17.28 6.89
N GLU A 31 -10.38 17.44 8.20
CA GLU A 31 -9.24 17.40 9.14
C GLU A 31 -8.48 16.08 9.07
N PHE A 32 -9.21 14.97 8.99
CA PHE A 32 -8.62 13.65 8.83
C PHE A 32 -7.87 13.51 7.50
N ALA A 33 -8.45 14.00 6.40
CA ALA A 33 -7.79 14.00 5.09
C ALA A 33 -6.49 14.83 5.09
N ILE A 34 -6.49 16.01 5.72
CA ILE A 34 -5.29 16.85 5.87
C ILE A 34 -4.24 16.15 6.73
N THR A 35 -4.65 15.53 7.82
CA THR A 35 -3.75 14.78 8.70
C THR A 35 -3.09 13.61 7.95
N LEU A 36 -3.88 12.82 7.21
CA LEU A 36 -3.35 11.74 6.38
C LEU A 36 -2.37 12.27 5.32
N ALA A 37 -2.76 13.33 4.61
CA ALA A 37 -1.88 13.94 3.60
C ALA A 37 -0.56 14.42 4.21
N SER A 38 -0.59 15.02 5.39
CA SER A 38 0.60 15.50 6.11
C SER A 38 1.54 14.36 6.50
N VAL A 39 0.98 13.27 7.07
CA VAL A 39 1.75 12.07 7.42
C VAL A 39 2.36 11.43 6.16
N MET A 40 1.58 11.32 5.08
CA MET A 40 2.07 10.77 3.82
C MET A 40 3.18 11.64 3.21
N ALA A 41 3.04 12.97 3.25
CA ALA A 41 4.07 13.89 2.75
C ALA A 41 5.38 13.76 3.55
N LEU A 42 5.29 13.67 4.88
CA LEU A 42 6.44 13.43 5.75
C LEU A 42 7.16 12.13 5.39
N TRP A 43 6.42 11.02 5.29
CA TRP A 43 6.98 9.72 4.92
C TRP A 43 7.59 9.72 3.52
N MET A 44 6.95 10.36 2.55
CA MET A 44 7.52 10.51 1.21
C MET A 44 8.84 11.29 1.24
N GLY A 45 8.93 12.36 2.04
CA GLY A 45 10.16 13.11 2.23
C GLY A 45 11.29 12.24 2.80
N ILE A 46 11.02 11.52 3.89
CA ILE A 46 11.98 10.59 4.51
C ILE A 46 12.42 9.50 3.52
N MET A 47 11.47 8.92 2.77
CA MET A 47 11.77 7.89 1.78
C MET A 47 12.61 8.40 0.61
N ASN A 48 12.40 9.63 0.17
CA ASN A 48 13.24 10.24 -0.86
C ASN A 48 14.68 10.42 -0.36
N ILE A 49 14.87 10.91 0.87
CA ILE A 49 16.18 11.01 1.50
C ILE A 49 16.84 9.62 1.61
N ALA A 50 16.11 8.61 2.08
CA ALA A 50 16.62 7.25 2.20
C ALA A 50 17.00 6.64 0.84
N LYS A 51 16.27 6.96 -0.21
CA LYS A 51 16.56 6.56 -1.58
C LYS A 51 17.82 7.27 -2.12
N ASP A 52 17.87 8.59 -1.98
CA ASP A 52 18.97 9.42 -2.50
C ASP A 52 20.29 9.13 -1.77
N SER A 53 20.23 8.76 -0.49
CA SER A 53 21.39 8.32 0.30
C SER A 53 21.90 6.91 -0.07
N GLY A 54 21.20 6.17 -0.95
CA GLY A 54 21.52 4.80 -1.31
C GLY A 54 21.27 3.77 -0.21
N LEU A 55 20.60 4.17 0.89
CA LEU A 55 20.27 3.27 2.00
C LEU A 55 19.37 2.13 1.55
N ILE A 56 18.37 2.46 0.74
CA ILE A 56 17.41 1.47 0.21
C ILE A 56 18.13 0.45 -0.67
N ASP A 57 19.07 0.89 -1.50
CA ASP A 57 19.87 0.01 -2.36
C ASP A 57 20.77 -0.94 -1.55
N LYS A 58 21.36 -0.44 -0.45
CA LYS A 58 22.15 -1.28 0.47
C LYS A 58 21.31 -2.36 1.14
N ILE A 59 20.10 -2.00 1.61
CA ILE A 59 19.16 -2.96 2.21
C ILE A 59 18.70 -3.97 1.15
N ALA A 60 18.35 -3.49 -0.06
CA ALA A 60 17.95 -4.34 -1.17
C ALA A 60 19.03 -5.36 -1.54
N LYS A 61 20.30 -4.95 -1.61
CA LYS A 61 21.42 -5.86 -1.85
C LYS A 61 21.55 -6.94 -0.78
N LYS A 62 21.36 -6.60 0.49
CA LYS A 62 21.35 -7.57 1.60
C LYS A 62 20.15 -8.53 1.54
N MET A 63 19.01 -8.09 1.02
CA MET A 63 17.81 -8.92 0.86
C MET A 63 17.87 -9.84 -0.36
N ASN A 64 18.69 -9.55 -1.35
CA ASN A 64 18.80 -10.36 -2.57
C ASN A 64 19.00 -11.86 -2.31
N PRO A 65 19.88 -12.33 -1.42
CA PRO A 65 20.04 -13.76 -1.16
C PRO A 65 18.78 -14.42 -0.58
N VAL A 66 18.05 -13.70 0.27
CA VAL A 66 16.77 -14.15 0.84
C VAL A 66 15.72 -14.25 -0.26
N MET A 67 15.61 -13.20 -1.09
CA MET A 67 14.68 -13.16 -2.21
C MET A 67 14.94 -14.27 -3.23
N LYS A 68 16.19 -14.56 -3.52
CA LYS A 68 16.59 -15.68 -4.39
C LYS A 68 16.11 -17.03 -3.87
N LYS A 69 16.13 -17.21 -2.56
CA LYS A 69 15.67 -18.44 -1.91
C LYS A 69 14.15 -18.55 -1.89
N LEU A 70 13.46 -17.42 -1.70
CA LEU A 70 12.00 -17.37 -1.66
C LEU A 70 11.36 -17.45 -3.06
N PHE A 71 12.01 -16.83 -4.07
CA PHE A 71 11.50 -16.72 -5.44
C PHE A 71 12.51 -17.27 -6.47
N PRO A 72 12.80 -18.57 -6.44
CA PRO A 72 13.81 -19.17 -7.31
C PRO A 72 13.45 -19.09 -8.79
N SER A 73 12.18 -19.01 -9.12
CA SER A 73 11.68 -18.94 -10.51
C SER A 73 11.79 -17.53 -11.12
N VAL A 74 12.05 -16.51 -10.31
CA VAL A 74 12.15 -15.12 -10.79
C VAL A 74 13.63 -14.79 -11.06
N PRO A 75 14.00 -14.41 -12.30
CA PRO A 75 15.37 -14.04 -12.63
C PRO A 75 15.83 -12.83 -11.80
N GLN A 76 17.06 -12.89 -11.25
CA GLN A 76 17.59 -11.85 -10.36
C GLN A 76 17.73 -10.48 -11.04
N ASN A 77 18.01 -10.47 -12.33
CA ASN A 77 18.14 -9.24 -13.12
C ASN A 77 16.80 -8.73 -13.68
N HIS A 78 15.68 -9.40 -13.36
CA HIS A 78 14.37 -8.96 -13.82
C HIS A 78 13.82 -7.84 -12.94
N LYS A 79 13.10 -6.89 -13.55
CA LYS A 79 12.48 -5.75 -12.86
C LYS A 79 11.53 -6.18 -11.72
N ALA A 80 10.86 -7.32 -11.89
CA ALA A 80 10.02 -7.90 -10.85
C ALA A 80 10.77 -8.05 -9.52
N MET A 81 11.98 -8.63 -9.55
CA MET A 81 12.79 -8.83 -8.35
C MET A 81 13.10 -7.51 -7.65
N SER A 82 13.51 -6.49 -8.39
CA SER A 82 13.79 -5.17 -7.82
C SER A 82 12.55 -4.53 -7.17
N TYR A 83 11.39 -4.63 -7.80
CA TYR A 83 10.15 -4.09 -7.24
C TYR A 83 9.66 -4.89 -6.02
N MET A 84 9.82 -6.21 -6.01
CA MET A 84 9.50 -7.06 -4.86
C MET A 84 10.38 -6.72 -3.65
N VAL A 85 11.69 -6.59 -3.85
CA VAL A 85 12.62 -6.17 -2.81
C VAL A 85 12.26 -4.80 -2.28
N MET A 86 11.98 -3.83 -3.15
CA MET A 86 11.61 -2.48 -2.75
C MET A 86 10.31 -2.46 -1.95
N ASN A 87 9.30 -3.24 -2.37
CA ASN A 87 8.05 -3.39 -1.64
C ASN A 87 8.29 -3.91 -0.22
N MET A 88 9.09 -4.99 -0.07
CA MET A 88 9.40 -5.56 1.23
C MET A 88 10.18 -4.58 2.13
N VAL A 89 11.18 -3.89 1.57
CA VAL A 89 11.96 -2.89 2.32
C VAL A 89 11.05 -1.78 2.84
N LEU A 90 10.15 -1.27 1.99
CA LEU A 90 9.21 -0.21 2.38
C LEU A 90 8.22 -0.68 3.44
N ASN A 91 7.74 -1.93 3.36
CA ASN A 91 6.90 -2.52 4.40
C ASN A 91 7.65 -2.64 5.73
N MET A 92 8.90 -3.10 5.72
CA MET A 92 9.75 -3.17 6.93
C MET A 92 10.00 -1.80 7.55
N LEU A 93 10.07 -0.75 6.74
CA LEU A 93 10.23 0.63 7.19
C LEU A 93 8.90 1.33 7.57
N GLY A 94 7.78 0.62 7.49
CA GLY A 94 6.46 1.17 7.82
C GLY A 94 5.87 2.11 6.78
N ALA A 95 6.45 2.17 5.57
CA ALA A 95 5.97 3.03 4.48
C ALA A 95 4.94 2.31 3.58
N GLY A 96 3.86 1.80 4.19
CA GLY A 96 2.85 0.96 3.53
C GLY A 96 2.27 1.53 2.23
N ASN A 97 1.98 2.83 2.18
CA ASN A 97 1.47 3.49 0.96
C ASN A 97 2.49 3.45 -0.20
N GLY A 98 3.78 3.66 0.11
CA GLY A 98 4.85 3.51 -0.86
C GLY A 98 5.04 2.06 -1.28
N ALA A 99 4.96 1.14 -0.32
CA ALA A 99 5.05 -0.30 -0.56
C ALA A 99 3.98 -0.79 -1.55
N THR A 100 2.73 -0.31 -1.41
CA THR A 100 1.62 -0.68 -2.30
C THR A 100 1.93 -0.35 -3.77
N ALA A 101 2.49 0.83 -4.04
CA ALA A 101 2.84 1.22 -5.41
C ALA A 101 3.90 0.29 -6.03
N PHE A 102 4.90 -0.12 -5.23
CA PHE A 102 5.92 -1.09 -5.69
C PHE A 102 5.36 -2.51 -5.77
N GLY A 103 4.45 -2.90 -4.88
CA GLY A 103 3.74 -4.18 -4.93
C GLY A 103 2.95 -4.35 -6.22
N LEU A 104 2.19 -3.34 -6.63
CA LEU A 104 1.46 -3.35 -7.90
C LEU A 104 2.39 -3.46 -9.11
N LYS A 105 3.53 -2.73 -9.11
CA LYS A 105 4.55 -2.84 -10.16
C LYS A 105 5.19 -4.23 -10.18
N ALA A 106 5.50 -4.79 -9.00
CA ALA A 106 6.03 -6.15 -8.89
C ALA A 106 5.07 -7.19 -9.48
N MET A 107 3.78 -7.11 -9.13
CA MET A 107 2.76 -8.01 -9.67
C MET A 107 2.61 -7.90 -11.19
N LYS A 108 2.65 -6.67 -11.72
CA LYS A 108 2.62 -6.44 -13.18
C LYS A 108 3.82 -7.10 -13.88
N GLU A 109 5.01 -6.96 -13.32
CA GLU A 109 6.22 -7.56 -13.89
C GLU A 109 6.26 -9.10 -13.69
N LEU A 110 5.75 -9.63 -12.56
CA LEU A 110 5.57 -11.07 -12.38
C LEU A 110 4.60 -11.66 -13.40
N GLN A 111 3.56 -10.91 -13.76
CA GLN A 111 2.61 -11.34 -14.79
C GLN A 111 3.27 -11.44 -16.18
N THR A 112 4.32 -10.70 -16.47
CA THR A 112 5.07 -10.86 -17.73
C THR A 112 5.81 -12.19 -17.79
N LEU A 113 6.31 -12.67 -16.66
CA LEU A 113 6.99 -13.97 -16.53
C LEU A 113 6.02 -15.14 -16.44
N ASN A 114 4.76 -14.88 -16.13
CA ASN A 114 3.74 -15.90 -15.97
C ASN A 114 3.36 -16.56 -17.29
N LYS A 115 3.54 -17.87 -17.39
CA LYS A 115 3.19 -18.66 -18.60
C LYS A 115 1.68 -18.73 -18.82
N ASN A 116 0.89 -18.80 -17.75
CA ASN A 116 -0.56 -18.85 -17.84
C ASN A 116 -1.19 -17.53 -17.39
N LYS A 117 -1.56 -16.69 -18.36
CA LYS A 117 -2.11 -15.36 -18.10
C LYS A 117 -3.47 -15.35 -17.36
N LYS A 118 -4.17 -16.49 -17.31
CA LYS A 118 -5.48 -16.64 -16.66
C LYS A 118 -5.39 -17.12 -15.21
N LYS A 119 -4.22 -17.57 -14.76
CA LYS A 119 -4.00 -18.05 -13.39
C LYS A 119 -2.77 -17.38 -12.80
N ALA A 120 -2.84 -17.03 -11.51
CA ALA A 120 -1.67 -16.52 -10.79
C ALA A 120 -0.57 -17.58 -10.71
N SER A 121 0.67 -17.19 -10.92
CA SER A 121 1.82 -18.09 -10.73
C SER A 121 2.08 -18.33 -9.24
N PRO A 122 2.77 -19.42 -8.87
CA PRO A 122 3.17 -19.67 -7.48
C PRO A 122 3.93 -18.48 -6.86
N ASP A 123 4.82 -17.82 -7.63
CA ASP A 123 5.55 -16.65 -7.17
C ASP A 123 4.63 -15.46 -6.88
N MET A 124 3.60 -15.25 -7.69
CA MET A 124 2.60 -14.20 -7.45
C MET A 124 1.81 -14.46 -6.17
N ILE A 125 1.40 -15.71 -5.95
CA ILE A 125 0.66 -16.12 -4.74
C ILE A 125 1.57 -15.95 -3.51
N MET A 126 2.80 -16.44 -3.58
CA MET A 126 3.79 -16.31 -2.51
C MET A 126 4.06 -14.85 -2.16
N PHE A 127 4.22 -14.00 -3.17
CA PHE A 127 4.43 -12.57 -2.97
C PHE A 127 3.24 -11.89 -2.28
N LEU A 128 2.00 -12.25 -2.63
CA LEU A 128 0.80 -11.75 -1.96
C LEU A 128 0.76 -12.20 -0.49
N VAL A 129 1.00 -13.49 -0.22
CA VAL A 129 0.96 -14.04 1.14
C VAL A 129 1.97 -13.36 2.06
N ILE A 130 3.15 -13.02 1.56
CA ILE A 130 4.17 -12.33 2.36
C ILE A 130 3.81 -10.85 2.62
N ASN A 131 2.96 -10.24 1.79
CA ASN A 131 2.54 -8.85 1.90
C ASN A 131 1.26 -8.62 2.72
N ILE A 132 0.57 -9.67 3.12
CA ILE A 132 -0.60 -9.58 4.01
C ILE A 132 -0.14 -9.49 5.47
#